data_457a0d4a3a0265e1e841fb0f1eb0eeba
#
_entry.id   457a0d4a3a0265e1e841fb0f1eb0eeba
#
_cell.length_a   1.000
_cell.length_b   1.000
_cell.length_c   1.000
_cell.angle_alpha   90.00
_cell.angle_beta   90.00
_cell.angle_gamma   90.00
#
_symmetry.space_group_name_H-M   'P 1'
#
loop_
_entity.id
_entity.type
_entity.pdbx_description
1 polymer ?
#
loop_
_entity_poly.entity_id
_entity_poly.type
_entity_poly.pdbx_seq_one_letter_code
_entity_poly.pdbx_strand_id
1 'polypeptide(L)'
;MLLAASDQSVVSTIRDVVQRWGGNFWIRDQVNWKHEILKWKRDRGTVAHLTMYGQNLPNVIDQLDTDRLMVVVGAEKVPPDLFRLADYNVAITNQPHSEIAALSIFLDRVQKGQELAADFSGRMRIVGNVNEKVGVKRSEPIE
;
A
#
# COMPACT_ATOMS: atom_id res chain seq x y z
N MET A 1 -1.32 1.27 -7.35
CA MET A 1 -1.60 -0.13 -6.93
C MET A 1 -1.77 -1.02 -8.13
N LEU A 2 -1.29 -2.27 -8.06
CA LEU A 2 -1.50 -3.32 -9.06
C LEU A 2 -2.41 -4.40 -8.46
N LEU A 3 -3.46 -4.77 -9.16
CA LEU A 3 -4.43 -5.77 -8.73
C LEU A 3 -4.43 -6.93 -9.74
N ALA A 4 -4.12 -8.14 -9.28
CA ALA A 4 -4.09 -9.31 -10.16
C ALA A 4 -5.48 -9.76 -10.61
N ALA A 5 -6.49 -9.57 -9.75
CA ALA A 5 -7.88 -9.85 -10.08
C ALA A 5 -8.52 -8.74 -10.94
N SER A 6 -9.66 -9.05 -11.56
CA SER A 6 -10.53 -8.06 -12.17
C SER A 6 -11.59 -7.63 -11.16
N ASP A 7 -11.56 -6.37 -10.75
CA ASP A 7 -12.57 -5.79 -9.86
C ASP A 7 -12.82 -4.32 -10.19
N GLN A 8 -13.81 -4.09 -11.07
CA GLN A 8 -14.18 -2.75 -11.50
C GLN A 8 -14.80 -1.92 -10.37
N SER A 9 -15.41 -2.55 -9.37
CA SER A 9 -15.97 -1.86 -8.20
C SER A 9 -14.86 -1.24 -7.37
N VAL A 10 -13.79 -1.99 -7.09
CA VAL A 10 -12.60 -1.48 -6.40
C VAL A 10 -11.92 -0.38 -7.21
N VAL A 11 -11.75 -0.57 -8.51
CA VAL A 11 -11.11 0.42 -9.40
C VAL A 11 -11.88 1.73 -9.40
N SER A 12 -13.22 1.69 -9.57
CA SER A 12 -14.05 2.90 -9.58
C SER A 12 -14.06 3.60 -8.22
N THR A 13 -14.15 2.85 -7.12
CA THR A 13 -14.12 3.40 -5.76
C THR A 13 -12.81 4.13 -5.49
N ILE A 14 -11.67 3.54 -5.84
CA ILE A 14 -10.36 4.18 -5.62
C ILE A 14 -10.23 5.45 -6.45
N ARG A 15 -10.67 5.45 -7.72
CA ARG A 15 -10.64 6.64 -8.58
C ARG A 15 -11.51 7.76 -8.01
N ASP A 16 -12.70 7.45 -7.52
CA ASP A 16 -13.59 8.41 -6.88
C ASP A 16 -12.98 9.00 -5.59
N VAL A 17 -12.36 8.17 -4.77
CA VAL A 17 -11.64 8.63 -3.57
C VAL A 17 -10.52 9.61 -3.95
N VAL A 18 -9.66 9.24 -4.90
CA VAL A 18 -8.57 10.13 -5.35
C VAL A 18 -9.09 11.44 -5.93
N GLN A 19 -10.16 11.40 -6.72
CA GLN A 19 -10.77 12.59 -7.30
C GLN A 19 -11.31 13.55 -6.23
N ARG A 20 -11.86 13.03 -5.15
CA ARG A 20 -12.44 13.86 -4.07
C ARG A 20 -11.41 14.30 -3.04
N TRP A 21 -10.54 13.39 -2.62
CA TRP A 21 -9.63 13.58 -1.50
C TRP A 21 -8.21 13.94 -1.90
N GLY A 22 -7.91 13.88 -3.20
CA GLY A 22 -6.60 14.22 -3.75
C GLY A 22 -5.58 13.09 -3.70
N GLY A 23 -4.32 13.46 -3.88
CA GLY A 23 -3.21 12.53 -4.00
C GLY A 23 -2.99 12.04 -5.43
N ASN A 24 -1.88 11.36 -5.64
CA ASN A 24 -1.46 10.80 -6.93
C ASN A 24 -1.60 9.28 -6.99
N PHE A 25 -2.45 8.71 -6.15
CA PHE A 25 -2.66 7.27 -6.11
C PHE A 25 -3.35 6.79 -7.39
N TRP A 26 -2.85 5.71 -7.97
CA TRP A 26 -3.40 5.10 -9.16
C TRP A 26 -3.60 3.60 -8.99
N ILE A 27 -4.49 3.01 -9.78
CA ILE A 27 -4.79 1.58 -9.79
C ILE A 27 -4.84 1.05 -11.21
N ARG A 28 -4.27 -0.13 -11.41
CA ARG A 28 -4.40 -0.96 -12.60
C ARG A 28 -4.75 -2.38 -12.18
N ASP A 29 -5.82 -2.91 -12.71
CA ASP A 29 -6.29 -4.28 -12.47
C ASP A 29 -5.89 -5.25 -13.60
N GLN A 30 -6.23 -6.52 -13.41
CA GLN A 30 -5.96 -7.62 -14.35
C GLN A 30 -4.47 -7.75 -14.73
N VAL A 31 -3.57 -7.43 -13.81
CA VAL A 31 -2.14 -7.53 -14.07
C VAL A 31 -1.63 -8.97 -13.88
N ASN A 32 -0.67 -9.36 -14.70
CA ASN A 32 0.10 -10.56 -14.43
C ASN A 32 1.14 -10.24 -13.34
N TRP A 33 0.83 -10.61 -12.10
CA TRP A 33 1.66 -10.30 -10.93
C TRP A 33 3.12 -10.75 -11.08
N LYS A 34 3.36 -11.95 -11.65
CA LYS A 34 4.71 -12.47 -11.85
C LYS A 34 5.50 -11.63 -12.84
N HIS A 35 4.86 -11.22 -13.94
CA HIS A 35 5.46 -10.32 -14.92
C HIS A 35 5.81 -8.96 -14.31
N GLU A 36 4.92 -8.37 -13.52
CA GLU A 36 5.15 -7.07 -12.87
C GLU A 36 6.29 -7.15 -11.86
N ILE A 37 6.39 -8.21 -11.06
CA ILE A 37 7.51 -8.42 -10.14
C ILE A 37 8.84 -8.54 -10.91
N LEU A 38 8.88 -9.38 -11.94
CA LEU A 38 10.10 -9.57 -12.72
C LEU A 38 10.53 -8.29 -13.44
N LYS A 39 9.57 -7.49 -13.94
CA LYS A 39 9.84 -6.19 -14.52
C LYS A 39 10.42 -5.24 -13.47
N TRP A 40 9.79 -5.14 -12.29
CA TRP A 40 10.25 -4.29 -11.20
C TRP A 40 11.68 -4.60 -10.77
N LYS A 41 12.01 -5.89 -10.65
CA LYS A 41 13.37 -6.35 -10.28
C LYS A 41 14.40 -6.04 -11.38
N ARG A 42 14.06 -6.17 -12.67
CA ARG A 42 14.94 -5.75 -13.78
C ARG A 42 15.28 -4.26 -13.70
N ASP A 43 14.32 -3.46 -13.26
CA ASP A 43 14.47 -2.01 -13.07
C ASP A 43 15.13 -1.67 -11.71
N ARG A 44 15.78 -2.63 -11.05
CA ARG A 44 16.46 -2.51 -9.74
C ARG A 44 15.52 -2.13 -8.60
N GLY A 45 14.27 -2.54 -8.65
CA GLY A 45 13.34 -2.37 -7.55
C GLY A 45 13.41 -3.52 -6.56
N THR A 46 13.17 -3.23 -5.30
CA THR A 46 13.08 -4.20 -4.21
C THR A 46 11.65 -4.71 -4.07
N VAL A 47 11.48 -5.99 -3.76
CA VAL A 47 10.18 -6.65 -3.57
C VAL A 47 10.07 -7.19 -2.16
N ALA A 48 9.13 -6.66 -1.36
CA ALA A 48 8.77 -7.18 -0.04
C ALA A 48 7.41 -7.87 -0.12
N HIS A 49 7.36 -9.16 0.20
CA HIS A 49 6.12 -9.94 0.30
C HIS A 49 5.71 -10.05 1.76
N LEU A 50 4.52 -9.54 2.11
CA LEU A 50 3.98 -9.61 3.46
C LEU A 50 3.34 -10.99 3.67
N THR A 51 3.86 -11.71 4.65
CA THR A 51 3.41 -13.06 4.99
C THR A 51 3.81 -13.43 6.41
N MET A 52 2.93 -14.10 7.15
CA MET A 52 3.23 -14.55 8.52
C MET A 52 4.40 -15.57 8.59
N TYR A 53 4.80 -16.13 7.46
CA TYR A 53 5.94 -17.06 7.36
C TYR A 53 7.28 -16.36 7.12
N GLY A 54 7.29 -15.03 7.03
CA GLY A 54 8.49 -14.24 6.78
C GLY A 54 9.32 -13.95 8.03
N GLN A 55 10.38 -13.18 7.83
CA GLN A 55 11.17 -12.61 8.92
C GLN A 55 10.42 -11.43 9.55
N ASN A 56 10.52 -11.28 10.86
CA ASN A 56 9.86 -10.18 11.56
C ASN A 56 10.35 -8.81 11.08
N LEU A 57 9.42 -7.91 10.82
CA LEU A 57 9.68 -6.58 10.28
C LEU A 57 10.81 -5.82 10.99
N PRO A 58 10.92 -5.79 12.34
CA PRO A 58 12.02 -5.09 13.01
C PRO A 58 13.42 -5.58 12.61
N ASN A 59 13.54 -6.81 12.14
CA ASN A 59 14.83 -7.41 11.77
C ASN A 59 15.26 -7.08 10.33
N VAL A 60 14.34 -6.60 9.50
CA VAL A 60 14.60 -6.38 8.07
C VAL A 60 14.33 -4.95 7.60
N ILE A 61 13.64 -4.13 8.39
CA ILE A 61 13.18 -2.82 7.94
C ILE A 61 14.33 -1.90 7.53
N ASP A 62 15.44 -1.93 8.22
CA ASP A 62 16.61 -1.10 7.92
C ASP A 62 17.39 -1.59 6.68
N GLN A 63 17.06 -2.77 6.16
CA GLN A 63 17.67 -3.35 4.97
C GLN A 63 16.85 -3.08 3.70
N LEU A 64 15.61 -2.59 3.85
CA LEU A 64 14.71 -2.34 2.72
C LEU A 64 15.13 -1.05 2.00
N ASP A 65 15.30 -1.16 0.68
CA ASP A 65 15.35 0.03 -0.17
C ASP A 65 13.92 0.58 -0.33
N THR A 66 13.60 1.61 0.46
CA THR A 66 12.27 2.20 0.52
C THR A 66 11.96 3.13 -0.65
N ASP A 67 12.97 3.61 -1.38
CA ASP A 67 12.78 4.51 -2.52
C ASP A 67 12.19 3.78 -3.72
N ARG A 68 12.50 2.49 -3.86
CA ARG A 68 12.03 1.66 -4.96
C ARG A 68 11.44 0.35 -4.45
N LEU A 69 10.43 0.43 -3.61
CA LEU A 69 9.82 -0.70 -2.94
C LEU A 69 8.49 -1.11 -3.59
N MET A 70 8.38 -2.37 -3.98
CA MET A 70 7.11 -3.02 -4.28
C MET A 70 6.68 -3.88 -3.08
N VAL A 71 5.52 -3.59 -2.53
CA VAL A 71 4.92 -4.41 -1.47
C VAL A 71 3.90 -5.35 -2.08
N VAL A 72 4.03 -6.64 -1.82
CA VAL A 72 3.11 -7.67 -2.30
C VAL A 72 2.32 -8.23 -1.13
N VAL A 73 1.00 -8.21 -1.26
CA VAL A 73 0.06 -8.75 -0.28
C VAL A 73 -0.77 -9.83 -0.97
N GLY A 74 -0.82 -11.01 -0.40
CA GLY A 74 -1.66 -12.11 -0.88
C GLY A 74 -3.04 -12.06 -0.22
N ALA A 75 -4.09 -12.47 -0.95
CA ALA A 75 -5.45 -12.49 -0.43
C ALA A 75 -5.90 -13.88 0.04
N GLU A 76 -5.33 -14.95 -0.52
CA GLU A 76 -5.67 -16.34 -0.20
C GLU A 76 -4.43 -17.24 -0.27
N LYS A 77 -4.49 -18.34 -1.02
CA LYS A 77 -3.34 -19.21 -1.23
C LYS A 77 -2.31 -18.55 -2.14
N VAL A 78 -1.22 -18.12 -1.54
CA VAL A 78 -0.11 -17.50 -2.26
C VAL A 78 0.71 -18.58 -2.98
N PRO A 79 0.99 -18.42 -4.29
CA PRO A 79 1.83 -19.37 -5.01
C PRO A 79 3.23 -19.46 -4.42
N PRO A 80 3.83 -20.67 -4.32
CA PRO A 80 5.20 -20.84 -3.81
C PRO A 80 6.26 -20.01 -4.57
N ASP A 81 6.01 -19.70 -5.84
CA ASP A 81 6.88 -18.86 -6.64
C ASP A 81 7.04 -17.45 -6.06
N LEU A 82 6.01 -16.89 -5.43
CA LEU A 82 6.08 -15.56 -4.85
C LEU A 82 7.12 -15.49 -3.72
N PHE A 83 7.19 -16.53 -2.89
CA PHE A 83 8.20 -16.63 -1.83
C PHE A 83 9.64 -16.60 -2.37
N ARG A 84 9.86 -17.18 -3.55
CA ARG A 84 11.18 -17.21 -4.19
C ARG A 84 11.50 -15.93 -4.98
N LEU A 85 10.49 -15.27 -5.50
CA LEU A 85 10.65 -14.04 -6.30
C LEU A 85 10.84 -12.79 -5.45
N ALA A 86 10.25 -12.77 -4.24
CA ALA A 86 10.44 -11.68 -3.31
C ALA A 86 11.90 -11.62 -2.82
N ASP A 87 12.41 -10.40 -2.66
CA ASP A 87 13.72 -10.17 -2.05
C ASP A 87 13.63 -10.34 -0.53
N TYR A 88 12.48 -9.97 0.03
CA TYR A 88 12.17 -10.12 1.46
C TYR A 88 10.78 -10.73 1.63
N ASN A 89 10.68 -11.81 2.39
CA ASN A 89 9.42 -12.29 2.96
C ASN A 89 9.33 -11.74 4.38
N VAL A 90 8.36 -10.87 4.64
CA VAL A 90 8.28 -10.06 5.85
C VAL A 90 7.03 -10.40 6.65
N ALA A 91 7.21 -10.72 7.91
CA ALA A 91 6.11 -10.88 8.86
C ALA A 91 5.97 -9.65 9.75
N ILE A 92 4.76 -9.14 9.90
CA ILE A 92 4.44 -8.18 10.95
C ILE A 92 4.43 -8.90 12.29
N THR A 93 3.83 -10.09 12.31
CA THR A 93 3.94 -11.10 13.37
C THR A 93 3.84 -12.48 12.74
N ASN A 94 4.44 -13.48 13.39
CA ASN A 94 4.35 -14.88 12.95
C ASN A 94 3.07 -15.57 13.51
N GLN A 95 2.00 -14.81 13.70
CA GLN A 95 0.67 -15.27 14.08
C GLN A 95 -0.34 -14.90 13.00
N PRO A 96 -1.46 -15.61 12.86
CA PRO A 96 -2.53 -15.23 11.94
C PRO A 96 -3.03 -13.81 12.23
N HIS A 97 -3.11 -13.00 11.19
CA HIS A 97 -3.60 -11.62 11.26
C HIS A 97 -4.22 -11.20 9.93
N SER A 98 -4.90 -10.06 9.92
CA SER A 98 -5.45 -9.45 8.71
C SER A 98 -4.32 -8.90 7.82
N GLU A 99 -4.42 -9.15 6.52
CA GLU A 99 -3.50 -8.59 5.51
C GLU A 99 -3.58 -7.06 5.47
N ILE A 100 -4.77 -6.49 5.68
CA ILE A 100 -4.95 -5.02 5.72
C ILE A 100 -4.20 -4.43 6.93
N ALA A 101 -4.30 -5.07 8.09
CA ALA A 101 -3.57 -4.64 9.29
C ALA A 101 -2.06 -4.75 9.08
N ALA A 102 -1.61 -5.85 8.48
CA ALA A 102 -0.20 -6.03 8.16
C ALA A 102 0.33 -4.94 7.21
N LEU A 103 -0.40 -4.66 6.14
CA LEU A 103 -0.03 -3.61 5.19
C LEU A 103 0.02 -2.24 5.86
N SER A 104 -0.96 -1.90 6.70
CA SER A 104 -1.00 -0.61 7.40
C SER A 104 0.19 -0.42 8.32
N ILE A 105 0.52 -1.42 9.14
CA ILE A 105 1.67 -1.37 10.05
C ILE A 105 2.98 -1.31 9.25
N PHE A 106 3.08 -2.08 8.17
CA PHE A 106 4.26 -2.07 7.31
C PHE A 106 4.51 -0.67 6.72
N LEU A 107 3.47 -0.05 6.15
CA LEU A 107 3.56 1.28 5.54
C LEU A 107 3.90 2.35 6.57
N ASP A 108 3.27 2.32 7.76
CA ASP A 108 3.60 3.23 8.86
C ASP A 108 5.09 3.14 9.25
N ARG A 109 5.61 1.93 9.39
CA ARG A 109 7.03 1.73 9.74
C ARG A 109 7.98 2.19 8.64
N VAL A 110 7.68 1.89 7.39
CA VAL A 110 8.48 2.31 6.22
C VAL A 110 8.48 3.84 6.10
N GLN A 111 7.33 4.48 6.30
CA GLN A 111 7.17 5.93 6.19
C GLN A 111 7.47 6.68 7.50
N LYS A 112 7.76 5.95 8.58
CA LYS A 112 8.08 6.52 9.91
C LYS A 112 6.99 7.45 10.45
N GLY A 113 5.72 7.12 10.17
CA GLY A 113 4.54 7.88 10.60
C GLY A 113 4.31 9.18 9.82
N GLN A 114 5.09 9.51 8.81
CA GLN A 114 4.96 10.77 8.06
C GLN A 114 3.67 10.85 7.25
N GLU A 115 3.14 9.72 6.82
CA GLU A 115 1.87 9.62 6.09
C GLU A 115 0.67 10.10 6.93
N LEU A 116 0.74 10.03 8.26
CA LEU A 116 -0.34 10.46 9.15
C LEU A 116 -0.57 11.98 9.13
N ALA A 117 0.43 12.75 8.74
CA ALA A 117 0.37 14.20 8.62
C ALA A 117 0.30 14.69 7.16
N ALA A 118 0.23 13.78 6.19
CA ALA A 118 0.25 14.12 4.78
C ALA A 118 -1.00 14.88 4.36
N ASP A 119 -0.81 15.99 3.63
CA ASP A 119 -1.89 16.71 2.95
C ASP A 119 -1.91 16.31 1.46
N PHE A 120 -3.02 15.75 1.02
CA PHE A 120 -3.19 15.29 -0.35
C PHE A 120 -3.80 16.34 -1.28
N SER A 121 -4.02 17.57 -0.81
CA SER A 121 -4.52 18.71 -1.60
C SER A 121 -5.81 18.40 -2.38
N GLY A 122 -6.70 17.61 -1.79
CA GLY A 122 -7.97 17.22 -2.41
C GLY A 122 -9.03 18.33 -2.35
N ARG A 123 -10.07 18.18 -3.18
CA ARG A 123 -11.25 19.09 -3.14
C ARG A 123 -12.02 19.00 -1.82
N MET A 124 -11.81 17.93 -1.06
CA MET A 124 -12.44 17.68 0.23
C MET A 124 -11.37 17.55 1.30
N ARG A 125 -11.61 18.17 2.45
CA ARG A 125 -10.75 18.07 3.63
C ARG A 125 -11.59 17.94 4.88
N ILE A 126 -11.19 17.06 5.78
CA ILE A 126 -11.75 16.96 7.12
C ILE A 126 -10.84 17.74 8.08
N VAL A 127 -11.43 18.62 8.87
CA VAL A 127 -10.72 19.30 9.95
C VAL A 127 -11.05 18.57 11.24
N GLY A 128 -10.06 17.90 11.82
CA GLY A 128 -10.21 17.21 13.10
C GLY A 128 -10.57 18.19 14.22
N ASN A 129 -11.48 17.79 15.11
CA ASN A 129 -11.88 18.54 16.28
C ASN A 129 -12.02 17.58 17.48
N VAL A 130 -11.78 18.09 18.68
CA VAL A 130 -11.82 17.27 19.91
C VAL A 130 -13.27 16.96 20.32
N ASN A 131 -14.21 17.89 20.10
CA ASN A 131 -15.55 17.83 20.66
C ASN A 131 -16.68 17.78 19.62
N GLU A 132 -16.39 18.04 18.34
CA GLU A 132 -17.42 18.19 17.32
C GLU A 132 -17.03 17.47 16.03
N LYS A 133 -18.03 16.93 15.33
CA LYS A 133 -17.87 16.46 13.96
C LYS A 133 -17.86 17.68 13.04
N VAL A 134 -16.70 18.24 12.79
CA VAL A 134 -16.54 19.34 11.84
C VAL A 134 -16.71 18.83 10.42
N GLY A 135 -17.67 19.40 9.70
CA GLY A 135 -18.00 18.99 8.35
C GLY A 135 -16.82 19.12 7.38
N VAL A 136 -16.93 18.40 6.27
CA VAL A 136 -15.99 18.43 5.17
C VAL A 136 -15.99 19.82 4.54
N LYS A 137 -14.86 20.54 4.59
CA LYS A 137 -14.70 21.80 3.85
C LYS A 137 -14.30 21.47 2.41
N ARG A 138 -15.07 21.96 1.44
CA ARG A 138 -14.64 21.96 0.06
C ARG A 138 -13.51 23.00 -0.06
N SER A 139 -12.35 22.60 -0.56
CA SER A 139 -11.37 23.56 -1.04
C SER A 139 -11.92 24.20 -2.32
N GLU A 140 -11.86 25.51 -2.44
CA GLU A 140 -12.10 26.19 -3.70
C GLU A 140 -11.02 25.73 -4.71
N PRO A 141 -11.36 25.57 -6.00
CA PRO A 141 -10.35 25.27 -7.01
C PRO A 141 -9.30 26.39 -6.97
N ILE A 142 -8.04 26.01 -6.90
CA ILE A 142 -6.93 26.94 -7.12
C ILE A 142 -7.03 27.31 -8.60
N GLU A 143 -7.35 28.58 -8.88
CA GLU A 143 -7.32 29.16 -10.22
C GLU A 143 -5.93 29.13 -10.84
#